data_96ba35c80d0c14e7b7c35281b876ef2c
#
_entry.id   96ba35c80d0c14e7b7c35281b876ef2c
#
_cell.length_a   1.000
_cell.length_b   1.000
_cell.length_c   1.000
_cell.angle_alpha   90.00
_cell.angle_beta   90.00
_cell.angle_gamma   90.00
#
_symmetry.space_group_name_H-M   'P 1'
#
loop_
_entity.id
_entity.type
_entity.pdbx_description
1 polymer ?
#
loop_
_entity_poly.entity_id
_entity_poly.type
_entity_poly.pdbx_seq_one_letter_code
_entity_poly.pdbx_strand_id
1 'polypeptide(L)'
;KTDNERIKSIINDVTSAVATCVDHAEQTMVSTLKAEGKWNPDTQQQVLDTVIENVVNSLLDSTKSIIENNNIDLEALISQHIEAYIQSKKASESNAHNQE
;
A
#
# COMPACT_ATOMS: atom_id res chain seq x y z
N LYS A 1 3.19 -15.48 -24.11
CA LYS A 1 2.69 -14.56 -23.10
C LYS A 1 2.75 -13.14 -23.56
N THR A 2 1.68 -12.45 -23.41
CA THR A 2 1.63 -11.05 -23.79
C THR A 2 2.15 -10.17 -22.67
N ASP A 3 2.64 -9.01 -23.03
CA ASP A 3 3.09 -8.03 -22.05
C ASP A 3 1.95 -7.58 -21.16
N ASN A 4 0.73 -7.57 -21.66
CA ASN A 4 -0.46 -7.19 -20.89
C ASN A 4 -0.72 -8.13 -19.72
N GLU A 5 -0.51 -9.43 -19.91
CA GLU A 5 -0.69 -10.40 -18.84
C GLU A 5 0.35 -10.23 -17.75
N ARG A 6 1.59 -9.92 -18.15
CA ARG A 6 2.67 -9.66 -17.18
C ARG A 6 2.38 -8.41 -16.36
N ILE A 7 1.92 -7.36 -17.04
CA ILE A 7 1.57 -6.10 -16.37
C ILE A 7 0.45 -6.32 -15.37
N LYS A 8 -0.58 -7.08 -15.76
CA LYS A 8 -1.69 -7.39 -14.86
C LYS A 8 -1.23 -8.16 -13.64
N SER A 9 -0.35 -9.15 -13.83
CA SER A 9 0.22 -9.93 -12.74
C SER A 9 0.98 -9.05 -11.76
N ILE A 10 1.79 -8.15 -12.27
CA ILE A 10 2.58 -7.23 -11.45
C ILE A 10 1.66 -6.30 -10.66
N ILE A 11 0.68 -5.72 -11.32
CA ILE A 11 -0.28 -4.82 -10.68
C ILE A 11 -1.05 -5.56 -9.58
N ASN A 12 -1.48 -6.79 -9.86
CA ASN A 12 -2.21 -7.59 -8.87
C ASN A 12 -1.34 -7.92 -7.67
N ASP A 13 -0.08 -8.26 -7.88
CA ASP A 13 0.85 -8.56 -6.78
C ASP A 13 1.06 -7.33 -5.89
N VAL A 14 1.34 -6.18 -6.51
CA VAL A 14 1.54 -4.92 -5.77
C VAL A 14 0.26 -4.52 -5.04
N THR A 15 -0.88 -4.58 -5.71
CA THR A 15 -2.16 -4.20 -5.12
C THR A 15 -2.52 -5.07 -3.91
N SER A 16 -2.33 -6.38 -4.03
CA SER A 16 -2.61 -7.31 -2.93
C SER A 16 -1.66 -7.10 -1.76
N ALA A 17 -0.38 -6.91 -2.02
CA ALA A 17 0.60 -6.67 -0.98
C ALA A 17 0.31 -5.36 -0.25
N VAL A 18 -0.04 -4.30 -1.00
CA VAL A 18 -0.38 -3.00 -0.42
C VAL A 18 -1.61 -3.12 0.48
N ALA A 19 -2.68 -3.75 0.01
CA ALA A 19 -3.90 -3.90 0.80
C ALA A 19 -3.62 -4.65 2.10
N THR A 20 -2.89 -5.74 2.03
CA THR A 20 -2.56 -6.55 3.20
C THR A 20 -1.71 -5.77 4.20
N CYS A 21 -0.66 -5.11 3.73
CA CYS A 21 0.26 -4.38 4.60
C CYS A 21 -0.37 -3.14 5.21
N VAL A 22 -1.17 -2.41 4.45
CA VAL A 22 -1.88 -1.23 4.97
C VAL A 22 -2.89 -1.64 6.03
N ASP A 23 -3.70 -2.66 5.77
CA ASP A 23 -4.70 -3.13 6.72
C ASP A 23 -4.05 -3.59 8.02
N HIS A 24 -2.94 -4.31 7.92
CA HIS A 24 -2.20 -4.76 9.08
C HIS A 24 -1.66 -3.59 9.89
N ALA A 25 -1.08 -2.60 9.22
CA ALA A 25 -0.54 -1.41 9.88
C ALA A 25 -1.65 -0.60 10.56
N GLU A 26 -2.82 -0.49 9.94
CA GLU A 26 -3.95 0.21 10.55
C GLU A 26 -4.41 -0.46 11.83
N GLN A 27 -4.44 -1.78 11.86
CA GLN A 27 -4.88 -2.53 13.03
C GLN A 27 -3.85 -2.52 14.16
N THR A 28 -2.56 -2.50 13.84
CA THR A 28 -1.51 -2.66 14.83
C THR A 28 -0.80 -1.36 15.20
N MET A 29 -0.45 -0.55 14.21
CA MET A 29 0.35 0.66 14.43
C MET A 29 -0.50 1.91 14.56
N VAL A 30 -1.37 2.14 13.57
CA VAL A 30 -2.18 3.35 13.52
C VAL A 30 -3.16 3.42 14.68
N SER A 31 -3.85 2.34 14.95
CA SER A 31 -4.79 2.22 16.07
C SER A 31 -4.12 2.56 17.39
N THR A 32 -2.95 2.00 17.64
CA THR A 32 -2.18 2.23 18.87
C THR A 32 -1.74 3.70 18.97
N LEU A 33 -1.22 4.26 17.89
CA LEU A 33 -0.75 5.65 17.88
C LEU A 33 -1.90 6.62 18.13
N LYS A 34 -3.06 6.37 17.53
CA LYS A 34 -4.24 7.19 17.75
C LYS A 34 -4.73 7.09 19.20
N ALA A 35 -4.76 5.89 19.74
CA ALA A 35 -5.19 5.67 21.12
C ALA A 35 -4.27 6.37 22.12
N GLU A 36 -2.98 6.48 21.81
CA GLU A 36 -2.00 7.14 22.67
C GLU A 36 -1.87 8.65 22.42
N GLY A 37 -2.63 9.19 21.46
CA GLY A 37 -2.54 10.60 21.11
C GLY A 37 -1.26 10.95 20.37
N LYS A 38 -0.63 9.97 19.73
CA LYS A 38 0.65 10.13 19.04
C LYS A 38 0.53 10.08 17.52
N TRP A 39 -0.67 10.22 16.97
CA TRP A 39 -0.88 10.23 15.54
C TRP A 39 -0.63 11.64 14.99
N ASN A 40 0.58 11.86 14.51
CA ASN A 40 1.04 13.18 14.04
C ASN A 40 1.86 12.99 12.75
N PRO A 41 2.27 14.07 12.06
CA PRO A 41 2.99 13.93 10.78
C PRO A 41 4.25 13.06 10.87
N ASP A 42 4.99 13.12 11.97
CA ASP A 42 6.21 12.34 12.13
C ASP A 42 5.91 10.85 12.23
N THR A 43 4.92 10.47 13.05
CA THR A 43 4.55 9.06 13.20
C THR A 43 3.84 8.54 11.96
N GLN A 44 3.09 9.38 11.26
CA GLN A 44 2.49 9.02 9.97
C GLN A 44 3.57 8.64 8.97
N GLN A 45 4.66 9.40 8.92
CA GLN A 45 5.76 9.10 8.01
C GLN A 45 6.45 7.79 8.41
N GLN A 46 6.64 7.54 9.70
CA GLN A 46 7.22 6.29 10.18
C GLN A 46 6.37 5.07 9.79
N VAL A 47 5.06 5.20 9.91
CA VAL A 47 4.13 4.13 9.52
C VAL A 47 4.22 3.90 8.00
N LEU A 48 4.22 4.97 7.22
CA LEU A 48 4.32 4.87 5.76
C LEU A 48 5.62 4.15 5.37
N ASP A 49 6.75 4.55 5.96
CA ASP A 49 8.05 3.92 5.67
C ASP A 49 8.03 2.42 6.00
N THR A 50 7.41 2.06 7.13
CA THR A 50 7.28 0.67 7.54
C THR A 50 6.41 -0.12 6.56
N VAL A 51 5.29 0.47 6.13
CA VAL A 51 4.40 -0.19 5.17
C VAL A 51 5.12 -0.41 3.84
N ILE A 52 5.83 0.60 3.34
CA ILE A 52 6.59 0.46 2.10
C ILE A 52 7.60 -0.69 2.20
N GLU A 53 8.34 -0.74 3.30
CA GLU A 53 9.31 -1.82 3.53
C GLU A 53 8.63 -3.19 3.54
N ASN A 54 7.50 -3.29 4.23
CA ASN A 54 6.75 -4.55 4.31
C ASN A 54 6.21 -4.97 2.95
N VAL A 55 5.74 -4.02 2.14
CA VAL A 55 5.28 -4.31 0.79
C VAL A 55 6.44 -4.83 -0.07
N VAL A 56 7.57 -4.15 -0.04
CA VAL A 56 8.75 -4.59 -0.80
C VAL A 56 9.12 -6.02 -0.43
N ASN A 57 9.13 -6.33 0.87
CA ASN A 57 9.49 -7.67 1.35
C ASN A 57 8.45 -8.73 0.99
N SER A 58 7.22 -8.32 0.74
CA SER A 58 6.12 -9.24 0.42
C SER A 58 6.01 -9.53 -1.07
N LEU A 59 6.59 -8.69 -1.92
CA LEU A 59 6.48 -8.88 -3.37
C LEU A 59 7.31 -10.08 -3.84
N LEU A 60 6.82 -10.73 -4.88
CA LEU A 60 7.57 -11.79 -5.54
C LEU A 60 8.86 -11.23 -6.14
N ASP A 61 9.91 -12.04 -6.11
CA ASP A 61 11.21 -11.64 -6.68
C ASP A 61 11.08 -11.32 -8.16
N SER A 62 10.26 -12.09 -8.89
CA SER A 62 10.02 -11.84 -10.31
C SER A 62 9.36 -10.48 -10.54
N THR A 63 8.43 -10.10 -9.66
CA THR A 63 7.78 -8.79 -9.73
C THR A 63 8.79 -7.66 -9.53
N LYS A 64 9.62 -7.78 -8.50
CA LYS A 64 10.65 -6.78 -8.22
C LYS A 64 11.64 -6.64 -9.37
N SER A 65 12.08 -7.77 -9.92
CA SER A 65 13.01 -7.77 -11.04
C SER A 65 12.45 -7.07 -12.27
N ILE A 66 11.20 -7.33 -12.61
CA ILE A 66 10.57 -6.70 -13.77
C ILE A 66 10.45 -5.18 -13.57
N ILE A 67 10.04 -4.75 -12.38
CA ILE A 67 9.90 -3.33 -12.09
C ILE A 67 11.26 -2.63 -12.18
N GLU A 68 12.28 -3.21 -11.57
CA GLU A 68 13.64 -2.65 -11.57
C GLU A 68 14.25 -2.63 -12.98
N ASN A 69 14.03 -3.69 -13.75
CA ASN A 69 14.57 -3.79 -15.11
C ASN A 69 13.94 -2.78 -16.06
N ASN A 70 12.77 -2.26 -15.73
CA ASN A 70 12.12 -1.24 -16.53
C ASN A 70 12.38 0.18 -16.01
N ASN A 71 13.34 0.32 -15.11
CA ASN A 71 13.75 1.61 -14.56
C ASN A 71 12.62 2.34 -13.84
N ILE A 72 11.72 1.57 -13.22
CA ILE A 72 10.63 2.11 -12.43
C ILE A 72 11.09 2.17 -10.98
N ASP A 73 10.85 3.30 -10.33
CA ASP A 73 11.14 3.47 -8.90
C ASP A 73 10.11 2.67 -8.11
N LEU A 74 10.55 1.57 -7.53
CA LEU A 74 9.68 0.65 -6.81
C LEU A 74 9.01 1.33 -5.61
N GLU A 75 9.76 2.08 -4.83
CA GLU A 75 9.20 2.75 -3.65
C GLU A 75 8.16 3.79 -4.03
N ALA A 76 8.41 4.56 -5.09
CA ALA A 76 7.44 5.54 -5.58
C ALA A 76 6.17 4.86 -6.07
N LEU A 77 6.30 3.75 -6.77
CA LEU A 77 5.16 2.98 -7.24
C LEU A 77 4.32 2.46 -6.08
N ILE A 78 4.96 1.89 -5.07
CA ILE A 78 4.29 1.39 -3.89
C ILE A 78 3.58 2.53 -3.14
N SER A 79 4.25 3.65 -2.98
CA SER A 79 3.68 4.83 -2.31
C SER A 79 2.40 5.31 -3.00
N GLN A 80 2.41 5.36 -4.33
CA GLN A 80 1.23 5.73 -5.11
C GLN A 80 0.08 4.75 -4.90
N HIS A 81 0.37 3.46 -4.87
CA HIS A 81 -0.65 2.43 -4.63
C HIS A 81 -1.20 2.50 -3.21
N ILE A 82 -0.36 2.81 -2.23
CA ILE A 82 -0.80 3.00 -0.85
C ILE A 82 -1.80 4.15 -0.76
N GLU A 83 -1.47 5.29 -1.37
CA GLU A 83 -2.35 6.45 -1.37
C GLU A 83 -3.69 6.15 -2.05
N ALA A 84 -3.63 5.48 -3.19
CA ALA A 84 -4.84 5.10 -3.93
C ALA A 84 -5.72 4.17 -3.11
N TYR A 85 -5.11 3.20 -2.42
CA TYR A 85 -5.84 2.27 -1.58
C TYR A 85 -6.53 2.96 -0.41
N ILE A 86 -5.82 3.85 0.27
CA ILE A 86 -6.36 4.61 1.40
C ILE A 86 -7.51 5.49 0.94
N GLN A 87 -7.38 6.17 -0.19
CA GLN A 87 -8.44 7.01 -0.74
C GLN A 87 -9.66 6.18 -1.13
N SER A 88 -9.44 5.01 -1.70
CA SER A 88 -10.50 4.08 -2.05
C SER A 88 -11.30 3.64 -0.82
N LYS A 89 -10.60 3.35 0.28
CA LYS A 89 -11.26 2.99 1.54
C LYS A 89 -12.08 4.14 2.10
N LYS A 90 -11.54 5.34 2.08
CA LYS A 90 -12.25 6.53 2.56
C LYS A 90 -13.50 6.80 1.73
N ALA A 91 -13.42 6.68 0.42
CA ALA A 91 -14.55 6.87 -0.47
C ALA A 91 -15.64 5.82 -0.21
N SER A 92 -15.24 4.58 0.00
CA SER A 92 -16.16 3.50 0.33
C SER A 92 -16.87 3.72 1.67
N GLU A 93 -16.12 4.14 2.69
CA GLU A 93 -16.67 4.46 4.01
C GLU A 93 -17.63 5.64 3.92
N SER A 94 -17.26 6.67 3.18
CA SER A 94 -18.11 7.85 2.99
C SER A 94 -19.40 7.49 2.28
N ASN A 95 -19.33 6.66 1.25
CA ASN A 95 -20.52 6.20 0.53
C ASN A 95 -21.44 5.35 1.42
N ALA A 96 -20.86 4.45 2.19
CA ALA A 96 -21.63 3.63 3.12
C ALA A 96 -22.32 4.49 4.16
N HIS A 97 -21.65 5.50 4.68
CA HIS A 97 -22.20 6.43 5.66
C HIS A 97 -23.33 7.25 5.06
N ASN A 98 -23.17 7.72 3.83
CA ASN A 98 -24.16 8.56 3.15
C ASN A 98 -25.43 7.81 2.76
N GLN A 99 -25.40 6.50 2.71
CA GLN A 99 -26.56 5.68 2.37
C GLN A 99 -27.48 5.45 3.56
N GLU A 100 -27.08 5.81 4.70
CA GLU A 100 -27.92 5.78 5.87
C GLU A 100 -28.77 7.04 5.97
#